data_10545fcd1de1979027c1409a37d40e51
#
_entry.id   10545fcd1de1979027c1409a37d40e51
#
_cell.length_a   1.000
_cell.length_b   1.000
_cell.length_c   1.000
_cell.angle_alpha   90.00
_cell.angle_beta   90.00
_cell.angle_gamma   90.00
#
_symmetry.space_group_name_H-M   'P 1'
#
loop_
_entity.id
_entity.type
_entity.pdbx_description
1 polymer ?
#
loop_
_entity_poly.entity_id
_entity_poly.type
_entity_poly.pdbx_seq_one_letter_code
_entity_poly.pdbx_strand_id
1 'polypeptide(L)'
;TGVQTCALPISKFLEVFGVARTHCVNMYGMTELSSQIYDQNLLSYYTDGSSNYLKATPSWVRSVFLDPATLTPVADGEQGVIAHYDLANWNSCLAILTEDLGVRTDSGYELNGRAKGAEARGCSIAVDEVMAANA
;
A
#
# COMPACT_ATOMS: atom_id res chain seq x y z
N THR A 1 12.71 5.64 -2.64
CA THR A 1 13.48 4.44 -2.23
C THR A 1 12.71 3.51 -1.31
N GLY A 2 11.56 3.89 -0.74
CA GLY A 2 10.76 3.06 0.18
C GLY A 2 10.04 1.86 -0.46
N VAL A 3 9.86 1.83 -1.78
CA VAL A 3 9.17 0.71 -2.47
C VAL A 3 10.08 -0.53 -2.64
N GLN A 4 11.39 -0.38 -2.52
CA GLN A 4 12.33 -1.50 -2.67
C GLN A 4 12.35 -2.45 -1.46
N THR A 5 11.95 -2.00 -0.28
CA THR A 5 11.97 -2.85 0.93
C THR A 5 10.97 -3.99 0.91
N CYS A 6 9.88 -3.87 0.17
CA CYS A 6 8.92 -4.97 0.04
C CYS A 6 9.31 -6.05 -0.99
N ALA A 7 10.16 -5.72 -1.96
CA ALA A 7 10.55 -6.68 -3.01
C ALA A 7 11.59 -7.71 -2.50
N LEU A 8 12.50 -7.31 -1.63
CA LEU A 8 13.52 -8.18 -1.04
C LEU A 8 12.93 -9.31 -0.18
N PRO A 9 11.98 -9.05 0.74
CA PRO A 9 11.33 -10.13 1.47
C PRO A 9 10.60 -11.12 0.57
N ILE A 10 9.91 -10.66 -0.48
CA ILE A 10 9.14 -11.53 -1.40
C ILE A 10 10.08 -12.45 -2.20
N SER A 11 11.22 -11.96 -2.68
CA SER A 11 12.21 -12.80 -3.37
C SER A 11 12.80 -13.88 -2.45
N LYS A 12 13.01 -13.54 -1.17
CA LYS A 12 13.45 -14.51 -0.16
C LYS A 12 12.41 -15.58 0.14
N PHE A 13 11.11 -15.27 0.08
CA PHE A 13 10.05 -16.28 0.22
C PHE A 13 10.12 -17.33 -0.89
N LEU A 14 10.35 -16.93 -2.14
CA LEU A 14 10.56 -17.87 -3.23
C LEU A 14 11.81 -18.74 -2.98
N GLU A 15 12.91 -18.13 -2.60
CA GLU A 15 14.19 -18.79 -2.38
C GLU A 15 14.13 -19.80 -1.23
N VAL A 16 13.53 -19.42 -0.10
CA VAL A 16 13.55 -20.23 1.13
C VAL A 16 12.38 -21.21 1.19
N PHE A 17 11.18 -20.81 0.75
CA PHE A 17 9.97 -21.61 0.89
C PHE A 17 9.43 -22.16 -0.42
N GLY A 18 10.02 -21.82 -1.57
CA GLY A 18 9.52 -22.23 -2.89
C GLY A 18 8.17 -21.60 -3.27
N VAL A 19 7.75 -20.52 -2.56
CA VAL A 19 6.47 -19.86 -2.81
C VAL A 19 6.64 -18.79 -3.89
N ALA A 20 6.01 -18.98 -5.04
CA ALA A 20 6.07 -18.02 -6.13
C ALA A 20 5.42 -16.67 -5.73
N ARG A 21 5.93 -15.56 -6.27
CA ARG A 21 5.42 -14.22 -5.99
C ARG A 21 3.91 -14.10 -6.29
N THR A 22 3.42 -14.82 -7.28
CA THR A 22 1.99 -14.90 -7.64
C THR A 22 1.11 -15.45 -6.53
N HIS A 23 1.68 -16.16 -5.56
CA HIS A 23 0.98 -16.70 -4.39
C HIS A 23 1.24 -15.88 -3.12
N CYS A 24 1.96 -14.77 -3.22
CA CYS A 24 2.19 -13.86 -2.11
C CYS A 24 1.19 -12.71 -2.18
N VAL A 25 0.49 -12.45 -1.09
CA VAL A 25 -0.42 -11.30 -0.96
C VAL A 25 0.28 -10.21 -0.16
N ASN A 26 0.31 -9.00 -0.68
CA ASN A 26 0.82 -7.84 0.01
C ASN A 26 -0.33 -7.03 0.59
N MET A 27 -0.29 -6.80 1.89
CA MET A 27 -1.28 -6.01 2.63
C MET A 27 -0.76 -4.58 2.85
N TYR A 28 -1.64 -3.62 2.67
CA TYR A 28 -1.48 -2.25 3.12
C TYR A 28 -2.53 -1.95 4.20
N GLY A 29 -2.08 -1.39 5.30
CA GLY A 29 -2.93 -1.01 6.43
C GLY A 29 -2.14 -0.20 7.44
N MET A 30 -2.86 0.39 8.37
CA MET A 30 -2.32 1.18 9.46
C MET A 30 -3.23 1.03 10.69
N THR A 31 -2.73 1.40 11.86
CA THR A 31 -3.47 1.29 13.12
C THR A 31 -4.75 2.12 13.11
N GLU A 32 -4.74 3.21 12.35
CA GLU A 32 -5.83 4.16 12.20
C GLU A 32 -6.97 3.67 11.30
N LEU A 33 -6.75 2.63 10.49
CA LEU A 33 -7.78 2.00 9.65
C LEU A 33 -8.31 0.74 10.32
N SER A 34 -9.63 0.53 10.28
CA SER A 34 -10.25 -0.74 10.64
C SER A 34 -10.24 -1.75 9.50
N SER A 35 -9.99 -1.29 8.28
CA SER A 35 -9.97 -2.11 7.06
C SER A 35 -8.55 -2.39 6.61
N GLN A 36 -8.38 -3.57 6.00
CA GLN A 36 -7.14 -3.99 5.36
C GLN A 36 -7.27 -3.90 3.85
N ILE A 37 -6.23 -3.42 3.19
CA ILE A 37 -6.20 -3.22 1.73
C ILE A 37 -5.16 -4.16 1.15
N TYR A 38 -5.59 -5.05 0.28
CA TYR A 38 -4.73 -6.07 -0.31
C TYR A 38 -4.42 -5.76 -1.78
N ASP A 39 -3.32 -6.31 -2.29
CA ASP A 39 -3.14 -6.40 -3.72
C ASP A 39 -4.08 -7.45 -4.33
N GLN A 40 -4.26 -7.37 -5.64
CA GLN A 40 -5.17 -8.24 -6.38
C GLN A 40 -4.46 -9.46 -6.98
N ASN A 41 -3.21 -9.69 -6.60
CA ASN A 41 -2.34 -10.66 -7.26
C ASN A 41 -2.92 -12.08 -7.23
N LEU A 42 -3.35 -12.54 -6.06
CA LEU A 42 -3.89 -13.89 -5.90
C LEU A 42 -5.23 -14.05 -6.63
N LEU A 43 -6.08 -13.02 -6.57
CA LEU A 43 -7.36 -13.02 -7.28
C LEU A 43 -7.15 -13.11 -8.80
N SER A 44 -6.28 -12.29 -9.36
CA SER A 44 -5.97 -12.29 -10.80
C SER A 44 -5.37 -13.62 -11.24
N TYR A 45 -4.46 -14.17 -10.46
CA TYR A 45 -3.86 -15.46 -10.76
C TYR A 45 -4.90 -16.58 -10.91
N TYR A 46 -5.88 -16.65 -10.01
CA TYR A 46 -6.92 -17.70 -10.07
C TYR A 46 -8.06 -17.37 -11.04
N THR A 47 -8.22 -16.11 -11.45
CA THR A 47 -9.28 -15.71 -12.39
C THR A 47 -8.86 -15.87 -13.85
N ASP A 48 -7.68 -15.37 -14.19
CA ASP A 48 -7.21 -15.30 -15.59
C ASP A 48 -5.73 -15.68 -15.79
N GLY A 49 -5.04 -16.09 -14.72
CA GLY A 49 -3.62 -16.44 -14.74
C GLY A 49 -2.68 -15.23 -14.79
N SER A 50 -3.20 -14.01 -14.69
CA SER A 50 -2.40 -12.79 -14.69
C SER A 50 -1.83 -12.47 -13.31
N SER A 51 -1.00 -11.41 -13.23
CA SER A 51 -0.48 -10.88 -11.98
C SER A 51 -0.86 -9.41 -11.85
N ASN A 52 -1.62 -9.07 -10.81
CA ASN A 52 -2.01 -7.70 -10.51
C ASN A 52 -1.59 -7.34 -9.08
N TYR A 53 -0.55 -6.51 -8.95
CA TYR A 53 -0.01 -6.08 -7.65
C TYR A 53 -0.59 -4.74 -7.17
N LEU A 54 -1.58 -4.19 -7.88
CA LEU A 54 -2.27 -2.98 -7.46
C LEU A 54 -3.11 -3.23 -6.21
N LYS A 55 -3.15 -2.25 -5.35
CA LYS A 55 -4.01 -2.26 -4.17
C LYS A 55 -5.46 -2.06 -4.56
N ALA A 56 -6.36 -2.87 -4.01
CA ALA A 56 -7.80 -2.71 -4.15
C ALA A 56 -8.44 -2.42 -2.81
N THR A 57 -9.15 -1.31 -2.71
CA THR A 57 -9.93 -1.00 -1.52
C THR A 57 -11.20 -1.83 -1.46
N PRO A 58 -11.61 -2.31 -0.26
CA PRO A 58 -12.96 -2.83 -0.07
C PRO A 58 -14.02 -1.81 -0.46
N SER A 59 -15.22 -2.25 -0.80
CA SER A 59 -16.32 -1.38 -1.24
C SER A 59 -16.77 -0.33 -0.21
N TRP A 60 -16.46 -0.55 1.05
CA TRP A 60 -16.72 0.39 2.16
C TRP A 60 -15.56 1.32 2.49
N VAL A 61 -14.46 1.23 1.74
CA VAL A 61 -13.31 2.15 1.85
C VAL A 61 -13.17 2.93 0.56
N ARG A 62 -13.07 4.26 0.66
CA ARG A 62 -12.74 5.13 -0.45
C ARG A 62 -11.36 5.73 -0.25
N SER A 63 -10.46 5.48 -1.19
CA SER A 63 -9.15 6.15 -1.27
C SER A 63 -9.20 7.29 -2.27
N VAL A 64 -8.73 8.47 -1.87
CA VAL A 64 -8.63 9.67 -2.70
C VAL A 64 -7.17 10.09 -2.74
N PHE A 65 -6.70 10.52 -3.89
CA PHE A 65 -5.32 10.96 -4.11
C PHE A 65 -5.30 12.47 -4.26
N LEU A 66 -4.54 13.14 -3.42
CA LEU A 66 -4.57 14.59 -3.27
C LEU A 66 -3.20 15.18 -3.56
N ASP A 67 -3.17 16.33 -4.20
CA ASP A 67 -1.96 17.16 -4.28
C ASP A 67 -1.53 17.56 -2.86
N PRO A 68 -0.26 17.32 -2.47
CA PRO A 68 0.19 17.56 -1.11
C PRO A 68 0.21 19.04 -0.69
N ALA A 69 0.24 19.98 -1.64
CA ALA A 69 0.28 21.41 -1.36
C ALA A 69 -1.12 22.02 -1.25
N THR A 70 -2.03 21.58 -2.12
CA THR A 70 -3.37 22.18 -2.24
C THR A 70 -4.47 21.34 -1.59
N LEU A 71 -4.19 20.04 -1.34
CA LEU A 71 -5.15 19.04 -0.89
C LEU A 71 -6.36 18.88 -1.82
N THR A 72 -6.20 19.24 -3.09
CA THR A 72 -7.21 19.00 -4.11
C THR A 72 -6.96 17.64 -4.79
N PRO A 73 -8.01 16.93 -5.24
CA PRO A 73 -7.85 15.67 -5.94
C PRO A 73 -6.98 15.82 -7.20
N VAL A 74 -6.04 14.90 -7.39
CA VAL A 74 -5.25 14.76 -8.62
C VAL A 74 -5.97 13.89 -9.64
N ALA A 75 -5.60 13.99 -10.91
CA ALA A 75 -6.12 13.13 -11.97
C ALA A 75 -5.63 11.68 -11.83
N ASP A 76 -6.33 10.75 -12.45
CA ASP A 76 -5.90 9.36 -12.52
C ASP A 76 -4.57 9.27 -13.29
N GLY A 77 -3.66 8.46 -12.77
CA GLY A 77 -2.29 8.38 -13.27
C GLY A 77 -1.32 9.41 -12.67
N GLU A 78 -1.81 10.39 -11.93
CA GLU A 78 -0.97 11.34 -11.21
C GLU A 78 -0.72 10.90 -9.77
N GLN A 79 0.46 11.22 -9.26
CA GLN A 79 0.84 10.90 -7.89
C GLN A 79 0.25 11.91 -6.91
N GLY A 80 -0.37 11.40 -5.84
CA GLY A 80 -0.88 12.21 -4.74
C GLY A 80 -0.64 11.56 -3.38
N VAL A 81 -0.82 12.34 -2.30
CA VAL A 81 -0.95 11.80 -0.95
C VAL A 81 -2.30 11.12 -0.81
N ILE A 82 -2.33 10.00 -0.12
CA ILE A 82 -3.54 9.19 -0.01
C ILE A 82 -4.37 9.62 1.19
N ALA A 83 -5.64 9.90 0.96
CA ALA A 83 -6.64 10.04 2.00
C ALA A 83 -7.62 8.87 1.95
N HIS A 84 -7.88 8.22 3.09
CA HIS A 84 -8.82 7.12 3.21
C HIS A 84 -10.07 7.56 3.95
N TYR A 85 -11.23 7.13 3.45
CA TYR A 85 -12.51 7.18 4.13
C TYR A 85 -12.95 5.74 4.39
N ASP A 86 -12.92 5.30 5.64
CA ASP A 86 -13.20 3.91 6.05
C ASP A 86 -14.50 3.85 6.85
N LEU A 87 -15.57 3.33 6.22
CA LEU A 87 -16.86 3.20 6.88
C LEU A 87 -16.85 2.18 8.02
N ALA A 88 -15.90 1.22 8.03
CA ALA A 88 -15.75 0.31 9.16
C ALA A 88 -15.21 1.02 10.41
N ASN A 89 -14.67 2.23 10.26
CA ASN A 89 -14.10 3.05 11.33
C ASN A 89 -14.97 4.29 11.69
N TRP A 90 -16.26 4.24 11.37
CA TRP A 90 -17.17 5.38 11.47
C TRP A 90 -17.32 5.95 12.88
N ASN A 91 -17.17 5.13 13.92
CA ASN A 91 -17.32 5.51 15.30
C ASN A 91 -16.03 6.02 15.97
N SER A 92 -14.92 6.04 15.23
CA SER A 92 -13.61 6.50 15.71
C SER A 92 -13.06 7.58 14.78
N CYS A 93 -12.40 7.18 13.68
CA CYS A 93 -11.79 8.09 12.73
C CYS A 93 -12.16 7.69 11.29
N LEU A 94 -13.28 8.23 10.81
CA LEU A 94 -13.80 7.92 9.48
C LEU A 94 -12.84 8.29 8.35
N ALA A 95 -12.15 9.43 8.47
CA ALA A 95 -11.32 9.99 7.43
C ALA A 95 -9.89 10.20 7.92
N ILE A 96 -8.93 9.71 7.17
CA ILE A 96 -7.50 9.75 7.50
C ILE A 96 -6.75 10.30 6.31
N LEU A 97 -6.02 11.40 6.50
CA LEU A 97 -5.00 11.86 5.57
C LEU A 97 -3.67 11.21 5.96
N THR A 98 -3.14 10.40 5.08
CA THR A 98 -1.86 9.72 5.29
C THR A 98 -0.70 10.58 4.81
N GLU A 99 0.52 10.13 5.07
CA GLU A 99 1.74 10.65 4.45
C GLU A 99 2.23 9.73 3.32
N ASP A 100 1.42 8.74 2.97
CA ASP A 100 1.77 7.78 1.92
C ASP A 100 1.39 8.33 0.55
N LEU A 101 2.26 8.08 -0.44
CA LEU A 101 2.08 8.48 -1.82
C LEU A 101 1.58 7.31 -2.65
N GLY A 102 0.71 7.59 -3.60
CA GLY A 102 0.23 6.59 -4.52
C GLY A 102 -0.26 7.18 -5.83
N VAL A 103 -0.49 6.31 -6.79
CA VAL A 103 -1.04 6.65 -8.11
C VAL A 103 -2.26 5.79 -8.35
N ARG A 104 -3.40 6.43 -8.60
CA ARG A 104 -4.65 5.74 -8.94
C ARG A 104 -4.66 5.33 -10.40
N THR A 105 -5.16 4.12 -10.66
CA THR A 105 -5.40 3.56 -11.98
C THR A 105 -6.82 3.02 -12.07
N ASP A 106 -7.27 2.59 -13.25
CA ASP A 106 -8.61 2.02 -13.46
C ASP A 106 -8.88 0.76 -12.64
N SER A 107 -7.84 -0.03 -12.33
CA SER A 107 -7.98 -1.32 -11.65
C SER A 107 -7.50 -1.34 -10.20
N GLY A 108 -7.15 -0.18 -9.63
CA GLY A 108 -6.64 -0.08 -8.27
C GLY A 108 -5.64 1.07 -8.12
N TYR A 109 -4.65 0.93 -7.25
CA TYR A 109 -3.60 1.95 -7.10
C TYR A 109 -2.25 1.34 -6.71
N GLU A 110 -1.19 2.03 -7.08
CA GLU A 110 0.17 1.74 -6.63
C GLU A 110 0.51 2.56 -5.38
N LEU A 111 1.28 1.94 -4.47
CA LEU A 111 1.91 2.64 -3.36
C LEU A 111 3.35 2.99 -3.74
N ASN A 112 3.68 4.28 -3.67
CA ASN A 112 4.97 4.83 -4.06
C ASN A 112 5.84 5.26 -2.87
N GLY A 113 5.54 4.72 -1.68
CA GLY A 113 6.24 5.04 -0.45
C GLY A 113 5.65 6.25 0.27
N ARG A 114 6.47 6.94 1.05
CA ARG A 114 6.04 8.08 1.86
C ARG A 114 6.54 9.41 1.30
N ALA A 115 5.82 10.48 1.62
CA ALA A 115 6.23 11.84 1.28
C ALA A 115 7.57 12.19 1.93
N LYS A 116 8.35 13.06 1.27
CA LYS A 116 9.65 13.48 1.79
C LYS A 116 9.48 14.20 3.14
N GLY A 117 10.25 13.78 4.15
CA GLY A 117 10.19 14.33 5.49
C GLY A 117 9.19 13.64 6.42
N ALA A 118 8.39 12.69 5.92
CA ALA A 118 7.55 11.86 6.76
C ALA A 118 8.40 10.90 7.60
N GLU A 119 8.12 10.83 8.90
CA GLU A 119 8.79 9.87 9.79
C GLU A 119 8.39 8.44 9.43
N ALA A 120 9.37 7.51 9.51
CA ALA A 120 9.06 6.08 9.43
C ALA A 120 8.19 5.69 10.64
N ARG A 121 7.01 5.12 10.38
CA ARG A 121 6.07 4.66 11.42
C ARG A 121 5.60 3.26 11.12
N GLY A 122 5.27 2.50 12.18
CA GLY A 122 4.71 1.15 12.07
C GLY A 122 5.75 0.05 11.93
N CYS A 123 5.32 -1.08 11.38
CA CYS A 123 6.14 -2.30 11.28
C CYS A 123 7.39 -2.16 10.39
N SER A 124 7.47 -1.13 9.55
CA SER A 124 8.62 -0.86 8.70
C SER A 124 9.87 -0.40 9.51
N ILE A 125 9.68 0.21 10.68
CA ILE A 125 10.80 0.69 11.52
C ILE A 125 11.74 -0.46 11.88
N ALA A 126 11.20 -1.60 12.31
CA ALA A 126 12.00 -2.75 12.71
C ALA A 126 12.81 -3.35 11.53
N VAL A 127 12.25 -3.31 10.32
CA VAL A 127 12.93 -3.79 9.11
C VAL A 127 14.04 -2.82 8.69
N ASP A 128 13.76 -1.51 8.74
CA ASP A 128 14.72 -0.47 8.39
C ASP A 128 15.89 -0.43 9.39
N GLU A 129 15.63 -0.62 10.69
CA GLU A 129 16.67 -0.73 11.73
C GLU A 129 17.53 -1.97 11.56
N VAL A 130 16.94 -3.14 11.25
CA VAL A 130 17.70 -4.37 10.99
C VAL A 130 18.54 -4.25 9.72
N MET A 131 18.03 -3.60 8.68
CA MET A 131 18.78 -3.37 7.44
C MET A 131 19.93 -2.38 7.65
N ALA A 132 19.72 -1.32 8.44
CA ALA A 132 20.77 -0.36 8.78
C ALA A 132 21.87 -0.95 9.67
N ALA A 133 21.53 -1.89 10.55
CA ALA A 133 22.49 -2.57 11.42
C ALA A 133 23.38 -3.59 10.68
N ASN A 134 23.00 -4.01 9.47
CA ASN A 134 23.73 -4.98 8.64
C ASN A 134 24.41 -4.35 7.40
N ALA A 135 24.43 -3.04 7.29
CA ALA A 135 25.11 -2.28 6.24
C ALA A 135 26.43 -1.70 6.73
#